data_6fcac43ca4679e73aa63621308aaf63e
#
_entry.id   6fcac43ca4679e73aa63621308aaf63e
#
_cell.length_a   1.000
_cell.length_b   1.000
_cell.length_c   1.000
_cell.angle_alpha   90.00
_cell.angle_beta   90.00
_cell.angle_gamma   90.00
#
_symmetry.space_group_name_H-M   'P 1'
#
loop_
_entity.id
_entity.type
_entity.pdbx_description
1 polymer ?
#
loop_
_entity_poly.entity_id
_entity_poly.type
_entity_poly.pdbx_seq_one_letter_code
_entity_poly.pdbx_strand_id
1 'polypeptide(L)'
;MAYSSKIIEHYESPRNVGTLPKNDKDVGIGLVGSPSCGDVIKLSIRVNKDTETISEVYFKTFGCGSAVASSSYTTEIIKGIHLDKANLVTNSSIAKYLNLPPVKLHCSLLAEDAIKAAIADYKKKQQ
;
A
#
# COMPACT_ATOMS: atom_id res chain seq x y z
N MET A 1 9.27 15.97 16.85
CA MET A 1 8.08 16.18 16.02
C MET A 1 7.02 15.17 16.40
N ALA A 2 5.80 15.61 16.61
CA ALA A 2 4.72 14.73 16.99
C ALA A 2 3.96 14.22 15.76
N TYR A 3 3.77 12.92 15.67
CA TYR A 3 2.88 12.33 14.68
C TYR A 3 1.44 12.37 15.19
N SER A 4 0.48 12.33 14.26
CA SER A 4 -0.92 12.25 14.62
C SER A 4 -1.22 10.92 15.32
N SER A 5 -2.33 10.86 16.07
CA SER A 5 -2.75 9.62 16.73
C SER A 5 -2.99 8.49 15.72
N LYS A 6 -3.43 8.83 14.50
CA LYS A 6 -3.66 7.84 13.44
C LYS A 6 -2.37 7.21 12.95
N ILE A 7 -1.30 7.99 12.82
CA ILE A 7 0.01 7.47 12.45
C ILE A 7 0.52 6.53 13.55
N ILE A 8 0.41 6.95 14.80
CA ILE A 8 0.88 6.17 15.94
C ILE A 8 0.12 4.85 16.02
N GLU A 9 -1.20 4.87 15.84
CA GLU A 9 -2.03 3.67 15.84
C GLU A 9 -1.57 2.67 14.78
N HIS A 10 -1.39 3.13 13.54
CA HIS A 10 -0.96 2.25 12.45
C HIS A 10 0.49 1.79 12.61
N TYR A 11 1.33 2.59 13.24
CA TYR A 11 2.72 2.21 13.49
C TYR A 11 2.83 1.15 14.60
N GLU A 12 2.09 1.31 15.70
CA GLU A 12 2.13 0.40 16.83
C GLU A 12 1.37 -0.90 16.57
N SER A 13 0.28 -0.82 15.80
CA SER A 13 -0.55 -1.97 15.46
C SER A 13 -0.79 -2.01 13.95
N PRO A 14 0.26 -2.25 13.15
CA PRO A 14 0.10 -2.29 11.70
C PRO A 14 -0.81 -3.43 11.27
N ARG A 15 -1.66 -3.17 10.29
CA ARG A 15 -2.62 -4.14 9.75
C ARG A 15 -2.06 -4.79 8.50
N ASN A 16 -2.40 -6.07 8.33
CA ASN A 16 -2.12 -6.79 7.09
C ASN A 16 -0.62 -6.84 6.74
N VAL A 17 0.22 -7.06 7.75
CA VAL A 17 1.67 -7.22 7.54
C VAL A 17 1.93 -8.63 7.00
N GLY A 18 2.64 -8.74 5.90
CA GLY A 18 2.97 -10.03 5.31
C GLY A 18 3.21 -9.94 3.81
N THR A 19 3.12 -11.09 3.16
CA THR A 19 3.27 -11.18 1.71
C THR A 19 2.44 -12.34 1.17
N LEU A 20 2.05 -12.25 -0.10
CA LEU A 20 1.32 -13.30 -0.80
C LEU A 20 2.27 -14.02 -1.76
N PRO A 21 1.93 -15.28 -2.18
CA PRO A 21 2.77 -16.04 -3.10
C PRO A 21 2.95 -15.34 -4.45
N LYS A 22 4.18 -15.15 -4.86
CA LYS A 22 4.50 -14.50 -6.12
C LYS A 22 4.05 -15.31 -7.35
N ASN A 23 4.01 -16.63 -7.21
CA ASN A 23 3.70 -17.52 -8.34
C ASN A 23 2.20 -17.66 -8.61
N ASP A 24 1.35 -17.11 -7.76
CA ASP A 24 -0.08 -17.19 -7.93
C ASP A 24 -0.55 -16.16 -8.96
N LYS A 25 -1.32 -16.60 -9.94
CA LYS A 25 -1.82 -15.71 -11.01
C LYS A 25 -2.81 -14.66 -10.51
N ASP A 26 -3.43 -14.92 -9.36
CA ASP A 26 -4.39 -13.98 -8.77
C ASP A 26 -3.69 -12.92 -7.92
N VAL A 27 -2.38 -13.02 -7.76
CA VAL A 27 -1.59 -12.12 -6.91
C VAL A 27 -0.83 -11.11 -7.76
N GLY A 28 -0.95 -9.83 -7.40
CA GLY A 28 -0.11 -8.77 -7.95
C GLY A 28 0.81 -8.25 -6.85
N ILE A 29 2.07 -8.01 -7.17
CA ILE A 29 3.06 -7.51 -6.23
C ILE A 29 3.67 -6.22 -6.77
N GLY A 30 3.58 -5.16 -5.97
CA GLY A 30 4.23 -3.90 -6.26
C GLY A 30 5.37 -3.67 -5.29
N LEU A 31 6.57 -3.49 -5.80
CA LEU A 31 7.74 -3.16 -5.01
C LEU A 31 8.23 -1.78 -5.44
N VAL A 32 8.15 -0.83 -4.54
CA VAL A 32 8.57 0.53 -4.79
C VAL A 32 9.48 0.99 -3.66
N GLY A 33 10.35 1.93 -3.96
CA GLY A 33 11.24 2.43 -2.93
C GLY A 33 12.01 3.67 -3.36
N SER A 34 12.54 4.35 -2.36
CA SER A 34 13.44 5.48 -2.53
C SER A 34 14.73 5.17 -1.78
N PRO A 35 15.73 4.60 -2.46
CA PRO A 35 16.98 4.24 -1.79
C PRO A 35 17.65 5.42 -1.09
N SER A 36 17.51 6.62 -1.64
CA SER A 36 18.07 7.83 -1.03
C SER A 36 17.42 8.17 0.31
N CYS A 37 16.15 7.78 0.51
CA CYS A 37 15.43 8.02 1.75
C CYS A 37 15.37 6.78 2.66
N GLY A 38 15.78 5.61 2.15
CA GLY A 38 15.75 4.37 2.89
C GLY A 38 14.37 3.74 3.04
N ASP A 39 13.36 4.27 2.38
CA ASP A 39 11.99 3.76 2.46
C ASP A 39 11.69 2.83 1.29
N VAL A 40 11.22 1.62 1.59
CA VAL A 40 10.83 0.62 0.58
C VAL A 40 9.51 0.01 1.00
N ILE A 41 8.58 -0.11 0.06
CA ILE A 41 7.26 -0.72 0.31
C ILE A 41 7.06 -1.85 -0.69
N LYS A 42 6.71 -3.03 -0.18
CA LYS A 42 6.28 -4.18 -0.97
C LYS A 42 4.81 -4.43 -0.66
N LEU A 43 3.95 -4.22 -1.64
CA LEU A 43 2.51 -4.40 -1.51
C LEU A 43 2.09 -5.63 -2.31
N SER A 44 1.37 -6.56 -1.67
CA SER A 44 0.85 -7.77 -2.31
C SER A 44 -0.67 -7.72 -2.27
N ILE A 45 -1.31 -7.93 -3.41
CA ILE A 45 -2.77 -7.99 -3.50
C ILE A 45 -3.19 -9.31 -4.11
N ARG A 46 -4.32 -9.85 -3.65
CA ARG A 46 -4.99 -10.99 -4.28
C ARG A 46 -6.32 -10.50 -4.84
N VAL A 47 -6.56 -10.78 -6.10
CA VAL A 47 -7.73 -10.29 -6.82
C VAL A 47 -8.68 -11.44 -7.12
N ASN A 48 -9.98 -11.23 -6.86
CA ASN A 48 -11.01 -12.16 -7.29
C ASN A 48 -11.29 -11.89 -8.77
N LYS A 49 -11.00 -12.87 -9.62
CA LYS A 49 -11.15 -12.72 -11.07
C LYS A 49 -12.58 -12.46 -11.51
N ASP A 50 -13.55 -13.05 -10.82
CA ASP A 50 -14.95 -12.94 -11.21
C ASP A 50 -15.50 -11.54 -10.99
N THR A 51 -15.09 -10.88 -9.91
CA THR A 51 -15.59 -9.57 -9.52
C THR A 51 -14.56 -8.46 -9.70
N GLU A 52 -13.30 -8.83 -9.98
CA GLU A 52 -12.17 -7.89 -10.05
C GLU A 52 -12.02 -7.04 -8.78
N THR A 53 -12.35 -7.64 -7.64
CA THR A 53 -12.18 -7.00 -6.34
C THR A 53 -10.95 -7.55 -5.64
N ILE A 54 -10.32 -6.70 -4.82
CA ILE A 54 -9.15 -7.08 -4.04
C ILE A 54 -9.62 -7.81 -2.79
N SER A 55 -9.38 -9.13 -2.72
CA SER A 55 -9.84 -9.97 -1.60
C SER A 55 -8.86 -10.00 -0.45
N GLU A 56 -7.56 -9.88 -0.71
CA GLU A 56 -6.52 -9.88 0.31
C GLU A 56 -5.46 -8.85 -0.04
N VAL A 57 -4.94 -8.19 0.97
CA VAL A 57 -3.86 -7.21 0.81
C VAL A 57 -2.89 -7.38 1.98
N TYR A 58 -1.60 -7.45 1.67
CA TYR A 58 -0.54 -7.49 2.68
C TYR A 58 0.59 -6.58 2.27
N PHE A 59 1.36 -6.13 3.25
CA PHE A 59 2.53 -5.31 2.95
C PHE A 59 3.72 -5.70 3.80
N LYS A 60 4.90 -5.37 3.29
CA LYS A 60 6.15 -5.32 4.04
C LYS A 60 6.85 -4.03 3.69
N THR A 61 7.44 -3.40 4.67
CA THR A 61 8.16 -2.15 4.42
C THR A 61 9.39 -2.04 5.29
N PHE A 62 10.39 -1.36 4.76
CA PHE A 62 11.55 -0.86 5.51
C PHE A 62 11.49 0.65 5.42
N GLY A 63 11.58 1.33 6.56
CA GLY A 63 11.53 2.78 6.55
C GLY A 63 11.06 3.35 7.87
N CYS A 64 10.66 4.61 7.84
CA CYS A 64 10.21 5.33 9.02
C CYS A 64 8.79 4.93 9.43
N GLY A 65 8.34 5.42 10.59
CA GLY A 65 6.99 5.17 11.08
C GLY A 65 5.90 5.64 10.13
N SER A 66 6.14 6.73 9.39
CA SER A 66 5.20 7.20 8.38
C SER A 66 5.05 6.24 7.21
N ALA A 67 6.13 5.56 6.80
CA ALA A 67 6.06 4.55 5.75
C ALA A 67 5.23 3.34 6.20
N VAL A 68 5.45 2.87 7.43
CA VAL A 68 4.66 1.78 8.01
C VAL A 68 3.18 2.19 8.09
N ALA A 69 2.89 3.37 8.61
CA ALA A 69 1.52 3.85 8.77
C ALA A 69 0.82 4.02 7.41
N SER A 70 1.50 4.59 6.43
CA SER A 70 0.94 4.76 5.09
C SER A 70 0.61 3.42 4.43
N SER A 71 1.51 2.45 4.56
CA SER A 71 1.31 1.11 4.01
C SER A 71 0.15 0.39 4.70
N SER A 72 0.10 0.44 6.03
CA SER A 72 -0.96 -0.18 6.83
C SER A 72 -2.33 0.40 6.47
N TYR A 73 -2.44 1.72 6.44
CA TYR A 73 -3.69 2.39 6.07
C TYR A 73 -4.10 2.03 4.63
N THR A 74 -3.14 2.01 3.71
CA THR A 74 -3.39 1.64 2.31
C THR A 74 -4.02 0.25 2.21
N THR A 75 -3.51 -0.73 2.97
CA THR A 75 -4.08 -2.09 2.94
C THR A 75 -5.53 -2.10 3.42
N GLU A 76 -5.88 -1.26 4.38
CA GLU A 76 -7.25 -1.19 4.88
C GLU A 76 -8.21 -0.60 3.84
N ILE A 77 -7.81 0.46 3.14
CA ILE A 77 -8.71 1.16 2.24
C ILE A 77 -8.92 0.45 0.91
N ILE A 78 -7.95 -0.35 0.44
CA ILE A 78 -8.09 -1.04 -0.84
C ILE A 78 -8.63 -2.46 -0.71
N LYS A 79 -8.64 -3.03 0.49
CA LYS A 79 -9.17 -4.37 0.70
C LYS A 79 -10.69 -4.40 0.47
N GLY A 80 -11.14 -5.28 -0.41
CA GLY A 80 -12.54 -5.45 -0.70
C GLY A 80 -13.11 -4.52 -1.76
N ILE A 81 -12.30 -3.65 -2.36
CA ILE A 81 -12.78 -2.74 -3.40
C ILE A 81 -12.35 -3.22 -4.79
N HIS A 82 -13.02 -2.71 -5.81
CA HIS A 82 -12.71 -3.02 -7.20
C HIS A 82 -11.35 -2.44 -7.60
N LEU A 83 -10.65 -3.13 -8.51
CA LEU A 83 -9.35 -2.68 -9.00
C LEU A 83 -9.36 -1.24 -9.50
N ASP A 84 -10.39 -0.85 -10.24
CA ASP A 84 -10.48 0.50 -10.78
C ASP A 84 -10.56 1.56 -9.69
N LYS A 85 -11.28 1.27 -8.60
CA LYS A 85 -11.35 2.17 -7.45
C LYS A 85 -10.02 2.24 -6.70
N ALA A 86 -9.35 1.10 -6.56
CA ALA A 86 -8.03 1.07 -5.92
C ALA A 86 -7.04 1.93 -6.71
N ASN A 87 -7.11 1.90 -8.03
CA ASN A 87 -6.23 2.68 -8.89
C ASN A 87 -6.47 4.19 -8.80
N LEU A 88 -7.61 4.60 -8.23
CA LEU A 88 -7.95 6.01 -8.04
C LEU A 88 -7.50 6.55 -6.68
N VAL A 89 -7.00 5.70 -5.79
CA VAL A 89 -6.48 6.14 -4.49
C VAL A 89 -5.26 7.02 -4.72
N THR A 90 -5.26 8.20 -4.11
CA THR A 90 -4.19 9.18 -4.30
C THR A 90 -3.36 9.35 -3.03
N ASN A 91 -2.11 9.80 -3.23
CA ASN A 91 -1.25 10.14 -2.10
C ASN A 91 -1.85 11.26 -1.24
N SER A 92 -2.60 12.16 -1.85
CA SER A 92 -3.27 13.25 -1.12
C SER A 92 -4.28 12.72 -0.12
N SER A 93 -5.08 11.71 -0.48
CA SER A 93 -6.08 11.14 0.43
C SER A 93 -5.40 10.41 1.59
N ILE A 94 -4.30 9.70 1.33
CA ILE A 94 -3.54 9.00 2.37
C ILE A 94 -2.92 10.01 3.33
N ALA A 95 -2.26 11.03 2.80
CA ALA A 95 -1.60 12.05 3.61
C ALA A 95 -2.60 12.82 4.46
N LYS A 96 -3.76 13.13 3.90
CA LYS A 96 -4.82 13.85 4.61
C LYS A 96 -5.38 13.04 5.77
N TYR A 97 -5.64 11.76 5.55
CA TYR A 97 -6.18 10.90 6.61
C TYR A 97 -5.20 10.76 7.77
N LEU A 98 -3.93 10.52 7.46
CA LEU A 98 -2.89 10.32 8.47
C LEU A 98 -2.36 11.63 9.03
N ASN A 99 -2.72 12.76 8.42
CA ASN A 99 -2.22 14.08 8.80
C ASN A 99 -0.69 14.09 8.81
N LEU A 100 -0.10 13.65 7.70
CA LEU A 100 1.35 13.54 7.57
C LEU A 100 2.02 14.91 7.58
N PRO A 101 3.16 15.06 8.29
CA PRO A 101 3.96 16.27 8.17
C PRO A 101 4.44 16.47 6.72
N PRO A 102 4.63 17.71 6.25
CA PRO A 102 5.08 17.95 4.88
C PRO A 102 6.36 17.21 4.50
N VAL A 103 7.28 17.02 5.44
CA VAL A 103 8.55 16.33 5.17
C VAL A 103 8.36 14.82 4.95
N LYS A 104 7.18 14.28 5.24
CA LYS A 104 6.87 12.85 5.11
C LYS A 104 5.87 12.54 4.00
N LEU A 105 5.54 13.50 3.17
CA LEU A 105 4.58 13.28 2.06
C LEU A 105 5.07 12.25 1.06
N HIS A 106 6.38 12.04 0.95
CA HIS A 106 6.94 11.01 0.06
C HIS A 106 6.46 9.60 0.45
N CYS A 107 6.15 9.36 1.72
CA CYS A 107 5.65 8.05 2.17
C CYS A 107 4.28 7.74 1.58
N SER A 108 3.39 8.74 1.50
CA SER A 108 2.08 8.56 0.87
C SER A 108 2.19 8.38 -0.63
N LEU A 109 3.15 9.06 -1.27
CA LEU A 109 3.42 8.89 -2.69
C LEU A 109 3.91 7.47 -3.00
N LEU A 110 4.80 6.93 -2.17
CA LEU A 110 5.26 5.55 -2.33
C LEU A 110 4.10 4.55 -2.19
N ALA A 111 3.19 4.79 -1.24
CA ALA A 111 2.03 3.92 -1.06
C ALA A 111 1.12 3.94 -2.30
N GLU A 112 0.87 5.12 -2.88
CA GLU A 112 0.11 5.25 -4.12
C GLU A 112 0.79 4.48 -5.26
N ASP A 113 2.10 4.64 -5.42
CA ASP A 113 2.87 3.95 -6.46
C ASP A 113 2.85 2.44 -6.26
N ALA A 114 2.88 1.98 -5.00
CA ALA A 114 2.81 0.56 -4.69
C ALA A 114 1.48 -0.05 -5.12
N ILE A 115 0.35 0.66 -4.91
CA ILE A 115 -0.96 0.22 -5.37
C ILE A 115 -0.94 0.05 -6.89
N LYS A 116 -0.48 1.05 -7.61
CA LYS A 116 -0.44 1.04 -9.07
C LYS A 116 0.47 -0.07 -9.59
N ALA A 117 1.62 -0.27 -8.97
CA ALA A 117 2.56 -1.32 -9.35
C ALA A 117 1.97 -2.72 -9.13
N ALA A 118 1.28 -2.94 -8.01
CA ALA A 118 0.66 -4.22 -7.71
C ALA A 118 -0.47 -4.54 -8.71
N ILE A 119 -1.29 -3.56 -9.04
CA ILE A 119 -2.37 -3.72 -10.02
C ILE A 119 -1.79 -4.02 -11.41
N ALA A 120 -0.73 -3.31 -11.80
CA ALA A 120 -0.08 -3.53 -13.09
C ALA A 120 0.51 -4.95 -13.19
N ASP A 121 1.15 -5.43 -12.12
CA ASP A 121 1.70 -6.78 -12.07
C ASP A 121 0.60 -7.83 -12.20
N TYR A 122 -0.52 -7.65 -11.50
CA TYR A 122 -1.66 -8.54 -11.62
C TYR A 122 -2.19 -8.59 -13.06
N LYS A 123 -2.40 -7.43 -13.68
CA LYS A 123 -2.91 -7.35 -15.06
C LYS A 123 -1.95 -7.99 -16.05
N LYS A 124 -0.65 -7.83 -15.85
CA LYS A 124 0.36 -8.44 -16.69
C LYS A 124 0.30 -9.98 -16.63
N LYS A 125 0.01 -10.55 -15.48
CA LYS A 125 -0.12 -11.99 -15.30
C LYS A 125 -1.34 -12.59 -15.98
N GLN A 126 -2.34 -11.77 -16.28
CA GLN A 126 -3.58 -12.21 -16.94
C GLN A 126 -3.45 -12.24 -18.47
N GLN A 127 -2.38 -11.72 -19.00
CA GLN A 127 -2.13 -11.71 -20.45
C GLN A 127 -1.57 -13.04 -20.94
#